data_ad19f82d2c2ce021674071309fc47b46
#
_entry.id   ad19f82d2c2ce021674071309fc47b46
#
_cell.length_a   1.000
_cell.length_b   1.000
_cell.length_c   1.000
_cell.angle_alpha   90.00
_cell.angle_beta   90.00
_cell.angle_gamma   90.00
#
_symmetry.space_group_name_H-M   'P 1'
#
loop_
_entity.id
_entity.type
_entity.pdbx_description
1 polymer ?
#
loop_
_entity_poly.entity_id
_entity_poly.type
_entity_poly.pdbx_seq_one_letter_code
_entity_poly.pdbx_strand_id
1 'polypeptide(L)'
;MSDSIFRAIRLATGAVAYQIDVGAYVGASPAIVGDRAYFGTYENEVLAIDLRARRILWRYTDPTSQFPYLSSAAVSLDRVVLGGRDKLVHSIVAATGKAAWTFATRARVDSSPVVAGGRVYVGSSDGKLYVLDERTGQKTWEFDAGDAITASPAIANNRLVIGSRSGTVYCLG
;
A
#
# COMPACT_ATOMS: atom_id res chain seq x y z
N MET A 1 9.94 -23.17 -0.51
CA MET A 1 8.47 -23.18 -0.33
C MET A 1 8.10 -21.87 0.32
N SER A 2 7.32 -21.03 -0.33
CA SER A 2 6.70 -19.87 0.32
C SER A 2 5.56 -20.41 1.17
N ASP A 3 5.50 -20.01 2.42
CA ASP A 3 4.41 -20.37 3.32
C ASP A 3 3.54 -19.12 3.59
N SER A 4 2.30 -19.34 3.97
CA SER A 4 1.32 -18.30 4.31
C SER A 4 1.47 -17.78 5.74
N ILE A 5 2.69 -17.81 6.29
CA ILE A 5 2.92 -17.52 7.70
C ILE A 5 3.53 -16.14 7.91
N PHE A 6 2.86 -15.31 8.68
CA PHE A 6 3.44 -14.11 9.26
C PHE A 6 4.29 -14.48 10.49
N ARG A 7 5.57 -14.10 10.50
CA ARG A 7 6.50 -14.39 11.60
C ARG A 7 6.98 -13.12 12.28
N ALA A 8 6.87 -13.06 13.58
CA ALA A 8 7.54 -12.07 14.40
C ALA A 8 8.87 -12.63 14.87
N ILE A 9 9.96 -11.91 14.61
CA ILE A 9 11.33 -12.32 14.93
C ILE A 9 11.90 -11.40 16.02
N ARG A 10 12.53 -11.98 17.04
CA ARG A 10 13.28 -11.22 18.05
C ARG A 10 14.58 -10.72 17.45
N LEU A 11 14.75 -9.40 17.31
CA LEU A 11 15.93 -8.80 16.72
C LEU A 11 17.23 -9.18 17.44
N ALA A 12 17.19 -9.30 18.77
CA ALA A 12 18.36 -9.62 19.59
C ALA A 12 18.88 -11.04 19.38
N THR A 13 18.05 -12.01 18.99
CA THR A 13 18.41 -13.43 18.94
C THR A 13 18.14 -14.11 17.62
N GLY A 14 17.41 -13.47 16.70
CA GLY A 14 16.94 -14.08 15.47
C GLY A 14 15.85 -15.16 15.67
N ALA A 15 15.45 -15.42 16.90
CA ALA A 15 14.46 -16.44 17.18
C ALA A 15 13.04 -15.99 16.84
N VAL A 16 12.22 -16.92 16.34
CA VAL A 16 10.79 -16.69 16.12
C VAL A 16 10.10 -16.46 17.47
N ALA A 17 9.47 -15.31 17.64
CA ALA A 17 8.69 -14.98 18.82
C ALA A 17 7.29 -15.60 18.78
N TYR A 18 6.63 -15.51 17.62
CA TYR A 18 5.35 -16.14 17.33
C TYR A 18 5.10 -16.19 15.83
N GLN A 19 4.07 -16.95 15.45
CA GLN A 19 3.61 -17.10 14.08
C GLN A 19 2.09 -16.92 14.00
N ILE A 20 1.62 -16.41 12.85
CA ILE A 20 0.20 -16.30 12.54
C ILE A 20 0.03 -16.85 11.11
N ASP A 21 -0.80 -17.87 10.94
CA ASP A 21 -1.19 -18.31 9.59
C ASP A 21 -2.15 -17.27 9.02
N VAL A 22 -1.72 -16.63 7.94
CA VAL A 22 -2.52 -15.60 7.24
C VAL A 22 -3.28 -16.17 6.05
N GLY A 23 -3.01 -17.41 5.68
CA GLY A 23 -3.73 -18.13 4.63
C GLY A 23 -3.46 -17.60 3.22
N ALA A 24 -2.43 -16.76 3.04
CA ALA A 24 -2.16 -16.10 1.77
C ALA A 24 -0.68 -15.76 1.61
N TYR A 25 -0.17 -15.76 0.37
CA TYR A 25 1.18 -15.30 0.09
C TYR A 25 1.26 -13.77 0.14
N VAL A 26 2.33 -13.25 0.71
CA VAL A 26 2.56 -11.80 0.88
C VAL A 26 3.72 -11.38 -0.02
N GLY A 27 3.49 -10.43 -0.90
CA GLY A 27 4.49 -9.85 -1.80
C GLY A 27 4.92 -8.42 -1.47
N ALA A 28 4.30 -7.82 -0.47
CA ALA A 28 4.50 -6.44 -0.06
C ALA A 28 5.09 -6.34 1.35
N SER A 29 5.73 -5.21 1.66
CA SER A 29 6.18 -4.93 3.02
C SER A 29 5.00 -4.54 3.90
N PRO A 30 4.88 -5.10 5.11
CA PRO A 30 3.85 -4.68 6.06
C PRO A 30 4.10 -3.24 6.55
N ALA A 31 3.04 -2.44 6.66
CA ALA A 31 3.07 -1.20 7.42
C ALA A 31 2.65 -1.48 8.86
N ILE A 32 3.38 -0.93 9.82
CA ILE A 32 3.11 -1.13 11.26
C ILE A 32 2.78 0.22 11.90
N VAL A 33 1.64 0.28 12.59
CA VAL A 33 1.22 1.43 13.38
C VAL A 33 0.71 0.93 14.73
N GLY A 34 1.40 1.29 15.81
CA GLY A 34 1.13 0.76 17.14
C GLY A 34 1.25 -0.78 17.16
N ASP A 35 0.21 -1.44 17.63
CA ASP A 35 0.14 -2.90 17.70
C ASP A 35 -0.54 -3.53 16.47
N ARG A 36 -0.60 -2.84 15.34
CA ARG A 36 -1.25 -3.33 14.13
C ARG A 36 -0.31 -3.37 12.93
N ALA A 37 -0.38 -4.43 12.15
CA ALA A 37 0.29 -4.57 10.87
C ALA A 37 -0.73 -4.69 9.73
N TYR A 38 -0.45 -4.03 8.59
CA TYR A 38 -1.32 -3.98 7.41
C TYR A 38 -0.50 -4.33 6.17
N PHE A 39 -1.01 -5.20 5.33
CA PHE A 39 -0.35 -5.61 4.08
C PHE A 39 -1.33 -6.20 3.07
N GLY A 40 -0.97 -6.10 1.78
CA GLY A 40 -1.66 -6.76 0.69
C GLY A 40 -1.14 -8.18 0.46
N THR A 41 -1.93 -9.00 -0.21
CA THR A 41 -1.63 -10.39 -0.52
C THR A 41 -1.77 -10.70 -2.00
N TYR A 42 -1.24 -11.85 -2.43
CA TYR A 42 -1.48 -12.40 -3.77
C TYR A 42 -2.89 -12.96 -3.95
N GLU A 43 -3.60 -13.23 -2.86
CA GLU A 43 -4.96 -13.79 -2.85
C GLU A 43 -6.05 -12.70 -2.88
N ASN A 44 -5.70 -11.51 -3.42
CA ASN A 44 -6.64 -10.40 -3.63
C ASN A 44 -7.22 -9.83 -2.32
N GLU A 45 -6.47 -9.93 -1.24
CA GLU A 45 -6.89 -9.46 0.08
C GLU A 45 -5.92 -8.43 0.64
N VAL A 46 -6.43 -7.51 1.46
CA VAL A 46 -5.65 -6.70 2.38
C VAL A 46 -5.97 -7.15 3.79
N LEU A 47 -4.95 -7.40 4.58
CA LEU A 47 -5.07 -7.90 5.95
C LEU A 47 -4.67 -6.85 6.97
N ALA A 48 -5.37 -6.84 8.11
CA ALA A 48 -4.88 -6.24 9.34
C ALA A 48 -4.67 -7.31 10.39
N ILE A 49 -3.51 -7.26 11.04
CA ILE A 49 -3.14 -8.15 12.14
C ILE A 49 -3.00 -7.33 13.42
N ASP A 50 -3.53 -7.85 14.52
CA ASP A 50 -3.20 -7.43 15.88
C ASP A 50 -1.95 -8.18 16.33
N LEU A 51 -0.84 -7.48 16.47
CA LEU A 51 0.45 -8.04 16.85
C LEU A 51 0.48 -8.47 18.32
N ARG A 52 -0.31 -7.82 19.17
CA ARG A 52 -0.40 -8.14 20.60
C ARG A 52 -1.31 -9.34 20.85
N ALA A 53 -2.51 -9.31 20.26
CA ALA A 53 -3.46 -10.42 20.34
C ALA A 53 -3.11 -11.59 19.42
N ARG A 54 -2.13 -11.41 18.50
CA ARG A 54 -1.62 -12.42 17.55
C ARG A 54 -2.71 -13.03 16.69
N ARG A 55 -3.58 -12.17 16.14
CA ARG A 55 -4.71 -12.62 15.32
C ARG A 55 -4.98 -11.64 14.19
N ILE A 56 -5.66 -12.13 13.15
CA ILE A 56 -6.21 -11.30 12.09
C ILE A 56 -7.39 -10.51 12.66
N LEU A 57 -7.39 -9.19 12.45
CA LEU A 57 -8.48 -8.30 12.85
C LEU A 57 -9.57 -8.27 11.79
N TRP A 58 -9.17 -8.10 10.54
CA TRP A 58 -10.08 -8.06 9.39
C TRP A 58 -9.34 -8.43 8.10
N ARG A 59 -10.14 -8.80 7.11
CA ARG A 59 -9.77 -9.00 5.71
C ARG A 59 -10.61 -8.06 4.86
N TYR A 60 -9.99 -7.38 3.93
CA TYR A 60 -10.65 -6.57 2.92
C TYR A 60 -10.45 -7.22 1.56
N THR A 61 -11.53 -7.33 0.80
CA THR A 61 -11.56 -7.72 -0.60
C THR A 61 -12.40 -6.73 -1.37
N ASP A 62 -12.02 -6.36 -2.57
CA ASP A 62 -12.91 -5.65 -3.48
C ASP A 62 -13.77 -6.70 -4.21
N PRO A 63 -15.10 -6.69 -4.05
CA PRO A 63 -15.96 -7.72 -4.66
C PRO A 63 -16.01 -7.64 -6.19
N THR A 64 -15.56 -6.52 -6.76
CA THR A 64 -15.54 -6.30 -8.21
C THR A 64 -14.20 -6.64 -8.85
N SER A 65 -13.19 -6.97 -8.05
CA SER A 65 -11.82 -7.18 -8.48
C SER A 65 -11.23 -8.46 -7.89
N GLN A 66 -10.49 -9.22 -8.72
CA GLN A 66 -9.75 -10.41 -8.31
C GLN A 66 -8.26 -10.28 -8.70
N PHE A 67 -7.65 -9.16 -8.34
CA PHE A 67 -6.24 -8.89 -8.62
C PHE A 67 -5.45 -8.66 -7.33
N PRO A 68 -4.17 -9.12 -7.30
CA PRO A 68 -3.35 -9.03 -6.11
C PRO A 68 -3.00 -7.60 -5.71
N TYR A 69 -2.78 -7.39 -4.41
CA TYR A 69 -2.27 -6.16 -3.84
C TYR A 69 -0.78 -6.33 -3.54
N LEU A 70 0.08 -5.81 -4.43
CA LEU A 70 1.54 -5.97 -4.34
C LEU A 70 2.24 -4.70 -3.87
N SER A 71 1.57 -3.55 -3.84
CA SER A 71 2.13 -2.35 -3.24
C SER A 71 2.15 -2.47 -1.71
N SER A 72 3.18 -1.92 -1.07
CA SER A 72 3.19 -1.79 0.38
C SER A 72 2.14 -0.76 0.82
N ALA A 73 1.49 -1.02 1.94
CA ALA A 73 0.49 -0.11 2.47
C ALA A 73 1.12 1.15 3.05
N ALA A 74 0.48 2.31 2.86
CA ALA A 74 0.70 3.50 3.67
C ALA A 74 -0.43 3.63 4.70
N VAL A 75 -0.07 3.95 5.93
CA VAL A 75 -1.06 4.12 7.02
C VAL A 75 -0.94 5.52 7.58
N SER A 76 -2.03 6.25 7.58
CA SER A 76 -2.11 7.59 8.15
C SER A 76 -3.48 7.80 8.77
N LEU A 77 -3.53 8.50 9.92
CA LEU A 77 -4.75 8.75 10.68
C LEU A 77 -5.55 7.46 10.90
N ASP A 78 -6.68 7.35 10.22
CA ASP A 78 -7.62 6.22 10.29
C ASP A 78 -7.70 5.44 8.97
N ARG A 79 -6.73 5.62 8.05
CA ARG A 79 -6.73 5.02 6.71
C ARG A 79 -5.53 4.12 6.48
N VAL A 80 -5.79 3.05 5.73
CA VAL A 80 -4.80 2.20 5.08
C VAL A 80 -4.95 2.41 3.59
N VAL A 81 -3.90 2.88 2.92
CA VAL A 81 -3.93 3.19 1.48
C VAL A 81 -2.92 2.30 0.77
N LEU A 82 -3.33 1.69 -0.34
CA LEU A 82 -2.45 0.86 -1.17
C LEU A 82 -2.93 0.83 -2.63
N GLY A 83 -2.02 0.48 -3.53
CA GLY A 83 -2.32 0.26 -4.95
C GLY A 83 -2.67 -1.19 -5.23
N GLY A 84 -3.56 -1.40 -6.17
CA GLY A 84 -3.96 -2.72 -6.67
C GLY A 84 -3.59 -2.93 -8.15
N ARG A 85 -3.45 -4.19 -8.55
CA ARG A 85 -3.30 -4.55 -9.95
C ARG A 85 -4.61 -4.51 -10.73
N ASP A 86 -5.71 -4.27 -10.04
CA ASP A 86 -7.03 -3.92 -10.58
C ASP A 86 -7.13 -2.50 -11.14
N LYS A 87 -6.01 -1.77 -11.16
CA LYS A 87 -5.91 -0.37 -11.59
C LYS A 87 -6.56 0.63 -10.63
N LEU A 88 -6.75 0.22 -9.37
CA LEU A 88 -7.32 1.09 -8.35
C LEU A 88 -6.28 1.42 -7.27
N VAL A 89 -6.41 2.61 -6.71
CA VAL A 89 -5.87 2.97 -5.40
C VAL A 89 -7.01 2.79 -4.42
N HIS A 90 -6.78 1.98 -3.39
CA HIS A 90 -7.77 1.69 -2.35
C HIS A 90 -7.44 2.42 -1.08
N SER A 91 -8.45 2.98 -0.45
CA SER A 91 -8.38 3.48 0.92
C SER A 91 -9.37 2.73 1.79
N ILE A 92 -8.88 2.19 2.89
CA ILE A 92 -9.59 1.30 3.78
C ILE A 92 -9.59 1.92 5.18
N VAL A 93 -10.71 1.85 5.88
CA VAL A 93 -10.78 2.30 7.27
C VAL A 93 -9.99 1.35 8.15
N ALA A 94 -8.89 1.83 8.75
CA ALA A 94 -7.94 1.01 9.50
C ALA A 94 -8.55 0.24 10.69
N ALA A 95 -9.58 0.80 11.30
CA ALA A 95 -10.27 0.17 12.43
C ALA A 95 -11.16 -1.00 12.04
N THR A 96 -11.78 -0.97 10.85
CA THR A 96 -12.89 -1.86 10.49
C THR A 96 -12.65 -2.70 9.24
N GLY A 97 -11.67 -2.36 8.41
CA GLY A 97 -11.46 -3.01 7.11
C GLY A 97 -12.47 -2.63 6.03
N LYS A 98 -13.37 -1.67 6.28
CA LYS A 98 -14.33 -1.21 5.28
C LYS A 98 -13.68 -0.28 4.28
N ALA A 99 -14.09 -0.38 3.00
CA ALA A 99 -13.71 0.59 1.98
C ALA A 99 -14.11 2.00 2.41
N ALA A 100 -13.19 2.96 2.24
CA ALA A 100 -13.46 4.37 2.43
C ALA A 100 -13.68 5.06 1.08
N TRP A 101 -12.75 4.85 0.16
CA TRP A 101 -12.84 5.29 -1.23
C TRP A 101 -11.91 4.45 -2.12
N THR A 102 -12.16 4.49 -3.42
CA THR A 102 -11.25 4.00 -4.45
C THR A 102 -11.01 5.08 -5.49
N PHE A 103 -9.83 5.07 -6.11
CA PHE A 103 -9.50 5.96 -7.23
C PHE A 103 -8.98 5.13 -8.41
N ALA A 104 -9.60 5.30 -9.59
CA ALA A 104 -9.24 4.57 -10.79
C ALA A 104 -8.07 5.23 -11.53
N THR A 105 -7.06 4.45 -11.83
CA THR A 105 -5.97 4.76 -12.77
C THR A 105 -6.21 4.04 -14.10
N ARG A 106 -5.35 4.27 -15.10
CA ARG A 106 -5.49 3.60 -16.41
C ARG A 106 -4.74 2.28 -16.50
N ALA A 107 -3.82 2.01 -15.55
CA ALA A 107 -3.05 0.76 -15.47
C ALA A 107 -2.82 0.37 -14.01
N ARG A 108 -2.23 -0.81 -13.80
CA ARG A 108 -1.94 -1.34 -12.45
C ARG A 108 -1.11 -0.38 -11.60
N VAL A 109 -1.31 -0.45 -10.29
CA VAL A 109 -0.64 0.38 -9.30
C VAL A 109 0.26 -0.51 -8.44
N ASP A 110 1.50 -0.72 -8.90
CA ASP A 110 2.53 -1.48 -8.17
C ASP A 110 3.36 -0.54 -7.25
N SER A 111 3.34 0.77 -7.50
CA SER A 111 3.95 1.80 -6.65
C SER A 111 3.32 1.80 -5.26
N SER A 112 4.14 1.81 -4.21
CA SER A 112 3.65 1.97 -2.85
C SER A 112 3.33 3.44 -2.58
N PRO A 113 2.12 3.79 -2.13
CA PRO A 113 1.75 5.18 -1.87
C PRO A 113 2.53 5.75 -0.68
N VAL A 114 2.67 7.07 -0.68
CA VAL A 114 3.15 7.86 0.46
C VAL A 114 2.07 8.84 0.86
N VAL A 115 1.79 8.94 2.16
CA VAL A 115 0.84 9.92 2.70
C VAL A 115 1.62 11.03 3.40
N ALA A 116 1.41 12.27 2.98
CA ALA A 116 2.02 13.44 3.58
C ALA A 116 1.11 14.67 3.43
N GLY A 117 0.94 15.45 4.51
CA GLY A 117 0.17 16.70 4.48
C GLY A 117 -1.29 16.54 4.04
N GLY A 118 -1.95 15.44 4.39
CA GLY A 118 -3.33 15.14 4.01
C GLY A 118 -3.50 14.74 2.53
N ARG A 119 -2.42 14.34 1.87
CA ARG A 119 -2.39 13.91 0.47
C ARG A 119 -1.75 12.55 0.31
N VAL A 120 -2.27 11.77 -0.62
CA VAL A 120 -1.72 10.49 -1.08
C VAL A 120 -0.98 10.72 -2.38
N TYR A 121 0.28 10.30 -2.44
CA TYR A 121 1.13 10.36 -3.62
C TYR A 121 1.39 8.94 -4.09
N VAL A 122 1.08 8.61 -5.33
CA VAL A 122 1.21 7.25 -5.86
C VAL A 122 1.48 7.25 -7.35
N GLY A 123 2.44 6.43 -7.77
CA GLY A 123 2.73 6.18 -9.19
C GLY A 123 1.83 5.08 -9.76
N SER A 124 1.61 5.13 -11.06
CA SER A 124 0.89 4.09 -11.80
C SER A 124 1.67 3.66 -13.04
N SER A 125 1.45 2.43 -13.47
CA SER A 125 2.02 1.92 -14.72
C SER A 125 1.45 2.60 -15.98
N ASP A 126 0.49 3.52 -15.84
CA ASP A 126 0.03 4.38 -16.93
C ASP A 126 0.93 5.60 -17.20
N GLY A 127 2.05 5.70 -16.47
CA GLY A 127 3.02 6.78 -16.62
C GLY A 127 2.77 8.00 -15.76
N LYS A 128 1.78 7.97 -14.89
CA LYS A 128 1.39 9.11 -14.08
C LYS A 128 1.71 8.93 -12.60
N LEU A 129 2.15 10.02 -11.97
CA LEU A 129 2.11 10.22 -10.53
C LEU A 129 0.81 10.96 -10.21
N TYR A 130 -0.01 10.38 -9.37
CA TYR A 130 -1.26 10.95 -8.88
C TYR A 130 -1.09 11.51 -7.48
N VAL A 131 -1.71 12.67 -7.24
CA VAL A 131 -1.85 13.25 -5.91
C VAL A 131 -3.33 13.34 -5.58
N LEU A 132 -3.74 12.63 -4.54
CA LEU A 132 -5.13 12.52 -4.13
C LEU A 132 -5.33 13.16 -2.76
N ASP A 133 -6.50 13.72 -2.52
CA ASP A 133 -6.91 14.09 -1.16
C ASP A 133 -7.09 12.83 -0.32
N GLU A 134 -6.45 12.75 0.83
CA GLU A 134 -6.42 11.56 1.68
C GLU A 134 -7.82 11.15 2.19
N ARG A 135 -8.69 12.12 2.44
CA ARG A 135 -10.02 11.87 3.02
C ARG A 135 -11.03 11.42 1.99
N THR A 136 -10.98 12.02 0.80
CA THR A 136 -12.02 11.89 -0.23
C THR A 136 -11.61 11.02 -1.41
N GLY A 137 -10.29 10.79 -1.62
CA GLY A 137 -9.75 10.11 -2.80
C GLY A 137 -9.83 10.95 -4.07
N GLN A 138 -10.28 12.20 -3.99
CA GLN A 138 -10.33 13.08 -5.16
C GLN A 138 -8.93 13.46 -5.63
N LYS A 139 -8.70 13.39 -6.94
CA LYS A 139 -7.44 13.82 -7.53
C LYS A 139 -7.29 15.34 -7.40
N THR A 140 -6.22 15.78 -6.75
CA THR A 140 -5.87 17.19 -6.61
C THR A 140 -4.83 17.63 -7.62
N TRP A 141 -3.96 16.71 -8.06
CA TRP A 141 -2.92 16.99 -9.04
C TRP A 141 -2.41 15.71 -9.69
N GLU A 142 -1.76 15.81 -10.85
CA GLU A 142 -1.05 14.71 -11.50
C GLU A 142 0.19 15.23 -12.24
N PHE A 143 1.20 14.36 -12.36
CA PHE A 143 2.37 14.57 -13.20
C PHE A 143 2.50 13.41 -14.18
N ASP A 144 2.72 13.71 -15.45
CA ASP A 144 2.93 12.73 -16.51
C ASP A 144 4.44 12.57 -16.75
N ALA A 145 4.96 11.40 -16.44
CA ALA A 145 6.36 11.05 -16.66
C ALA A 145 6.61 10.45 -18.05
N GLY A 146 5.54 10.20 -18.83
CA GLY A 146 5.62 9.62 -20.17
C GLY A 146 5.94 8.12 -20.20
N ASP A 147 6.30 7.50 -19.07
CA ASP A 147 6.56 6.06 -18.95
C ASP A 147 6.20 5.55 -17.55
N ALA A 148 5.93 4.26 -17.46
CA ALA A 148 5.40 3.60 -16.27
C ALA A 148 6.16 3.96 -14.98
N ILE A 149 5.40 4.34 -13.95
CA ILE A 149 5.90 4.61 -12.61
C ILE A 149 5.54 3.43 -11.71
N THR A 150 6.52 2.55 -11.48
CA THR A 150 6.39 1.42 -10.54
C THR A 150 7.18 1.66 -9.24
N ALA A 151 8.08 2.64 -9.25
CA ALA A 151 8.79 3.07 -8.06
C ALA A 151 7.85 3.77 -7.08
N SER A 152 8.18 3.69 -5.79
CA SER A 152 7.45 4.41 -4.75
C SER A 152 8.01 5.83 -4.59
N PRO A 153 7.16 6.86 -4.41
CA PRO A 153 7.63 8.21 -4.19
C PRO A 153 8.32 8.36 -2.83
N ALA A 154 9.26 9.27 -2.76
CA ALA A 154 9.88 9.71 -1.52
C ALA A 154 9.64 11.21 -1.35
N ILE A 155 9.23 11.63 -0.14
CA ILE A 155 8.89 13.03 0.16
C ILE A 155 9.69 13.49 1.36
N ALA A 156 10.44 14.58 1.18
CA ALA A 156 11.16 15.27 2.24
C ALA A 156 11.38 16.75 1.86
N ASN A 157 11.39 17.65 2.83
CA ASN A 157 11.74 19.07 2.65
C ASN A 157 10.97 19.74 1.50
N ASN A 158 9.66 19.53 1.40
CA ASN A 158 8.79 20.02 0.33
C ASN A 158 9.18 19.56 -1.07
N ARG A 159 9.93 18.47 -1.18
CA ARG A 159 10.30 17.85 -2.46
C ARG A 159 9.77 16.43 -2.53
N LEU A 160 9.34 16.05 -3.71
CA LEU A 160 8.97 14.68 -4.06
C LEU A 160 9.97 14.16 -5.08
N VAL A 161 10.50 12.97 -4.83
CA VAL A 161 11.38 12.28 -5.78
C VAL A 161 10.71 10.98 -6.20
N ILE A 162 10.71 10.69 -7.52
CA ILE A 162 10.14 9.47 -8.08
C ILE A 162 10.88 9.06 -9.35
N GLY A 163 11.00 7.76 -9.58
CA GLY A 163 11.62 7.20 -10.79
C GLY A 163 10.59 6.60 -11.74
N SER A 164 10.80 6.74 -13.05
CA SER A 164 10.06 6.02 -14.10
C SER A 164 10.86 4.83 -14.62
N ARG A 165 10.20 3.93 -15.35
CA ARG A 165 10.84 2.76 -15.94
C ARG A 165 11.80 3.09 -17.10
N SER A 166 11.70 4.28 -17.68
CA SER A 166 12.70 4.79 -18.64
C SER A 166 14.05 5.09 -18.01
N GLY A 167 14.20 4.95 -16.68
CA GLY A 167 15.45 5.27 -15.95
C GLY A 167 15.55 6.74 -15.56
N THR A 168 14.52 7.55 -15.78
CA THR A 168 14.51 8.96 -15.37
C THR A 168 14.06 9.10 -13.93
N VAL A 169 14.77 9.92 -13.16
CA VAL A 169 14.39 10.33 -11.80
C VAL A 169 13.94 11.78 -11.83
N TYR A 170 12.75 12.01 -11.33
CA TYR A 170 12.14 13.35 -11.24
C TYR A 170 12.21 13.85 -9.81
N CYS A 171 12.56 15.12 -9.65
CA CYS A 171 12.47 15.86 -8.39
C CYS A 171 11.50 17.02 -8.60
N LEU A 172 10.38 16.97 -7.89
CA LEU A 172 9.30 17.93 -7.95
C LEU A 172 9.24 18.71 -6.63
N GLY A 173 9.01 20.03 -6.67
CA GLY A 173 8.95 20.89 -5.50
C GLY A 173 8.36 22.25 -5.79
#